data_5cf1b3c9aed7b5d175f6856be6cfdb48
#
_entry.id   5cf1b3c9aed7b5d175f6856be6cfdb48
#
_cell.length_a   1.000
_cell.length_b   1.000
_cell.length_c   1.000
_cell.angle_alpha   90.00
_cell.angle_beta   90.00
_cell.angle_gamma   90.00
#
_symmetry.space_group_name_H-M   'P 1'
#
loop_
_entity.id
_entity.type
_entity.pdbx_description
1 polymer ?
#
loop_
_entity_poly.entity_id
_entity_poly.type
_entity_poly.pdbx_seq_one_letter_code
_entity_poly.pdbx_strand_id
1 'polypeptide(L)'
;MNLKPGVAWIIGGGSGIGAAVARELAGHGWQVAISGRRLDRLEEVSASHSGIHAYPLDITDAEAVAATVTAIAADFGRVDLLLYGAVAATGTPPGSYDAARFAAAFDVNVMGLVRLLDPVITQMSRQPTGGQIAVISSLAGYVGLPRGGAYAATKSALITLCQTMRVELEPKRIIVRLITPGFVKSELTARNRYRMPMLMETEDAAWRIVDGLVRSTRFEIAFPWPMVFVMKAARLLPYRLFFWLSALTLRAR
;
A
#
# COMPACT_ATOMS: atom_id res chain seq x y z
N MET A 1 -15.45 15.77 -3.31
CA MET A 1 -15.06 15.68 -4.75
C MET A 1 -15.06 14.20 -5.08
N ASN A 2 -15.99 13.74 -5.91
CA ASN A 2 -16.00 12.34 -6.34
C ASN A 2 -15.03 12.21 -7.51
N LEU A 3 -14.01 11.37 -7.37
CA LEU A 3 -13.17 10.99 -8.50
C LEU A 3 -14.05 10.27 -9.52
N LYS A 4 -14.05 10.78 -10.76
CA LYS A 4 -14.68 10.08 -11.87
C LYS A 4 -13.82 8.89 -12.29
N PRO A 5 -14.41 7.83 -12.85
CA PRO A 5 -13.65 6.73 -13.43
C PRO A 5 -12.57 7.24 -14.39
N GLY A 6 -11.38 6.70 -14.24
CA GLY A 6 -10.18 7.07 -14.99
C GLY A 6 -9.25 5.87 -15.11
N VAL A 7 -7.94 6.08 -15.09
CA VAL A 7 -6.91 5.05 -15.16
C VAL A 7 -6.25 4.88 -13.80
N ALA A 8 -6.34 3.68 -13.22
CA ALA A 8 -5.64 3.31 -12.00
C ALA A 8 -4.48 2.35 -12.32
N TRP A 9 -3.33 2.58 -11.71
CA TRP A 9 -2.21 1.65 -11.73
C TRP A 9 -1.96 1.10 -10.34
N ILE A 10 -2.03 -0.23 -10.17
CA ILE A 10 -1.93 -0.92 -8.89
C ILE A 10 -0.67 -1.77 -8.86
N ILE A 11 0.29 -1.40 -8.02
CA ILE A 11 1.49 -2.19 -7.75
C ILE A 11 1.18 -3.19 -6.64
N GLY A 12 1.42 -4.48 -6.91
CA GLY A 12 0.98 -5.58 -6.05
C GLY A 12 -0.46 -6.02 -6.35
N GLY A 13 -0.93 -5.81 -7.60
CA GLY A 13 -2.29 -6.11 -8.04
C GLY A 13 -2.62 -7.59 -8.27
N GLY A 14 -1.64 -8.50 -8.17
CA GLY A 14 -1.85 -9.93 -8.45
C GLY A 14 -2.42 -10.74 -7.26
N SER A 15 -2.61 -10.16 -6.06
CA SER A 15 -3.17 -10.88 -4.92
C SER A 15 -3.65 -9.95 -3.80
N GLY A 16 -4.39 -10.52 -2.82
CA GLY A 16 -4.80 -9.83 -1.60
C GLY A 16 -5.50 -8.50 -1.85
N ILE A 17 -5.16 -7.48 -1.07
CA ILE A 17 -5.81 -6.16 -1.12
C ILE A 17 -5.69 -5.53 -2.52
N GLY A 18 -4.51 -5.64 -3.18
CA GLY A 18 -4.31 -5.04 -4.49
C GLY A 18 -5.22 -5.63 -5.56
N ALA A 19 -5.37 -6.95 -5.61
CA ALA A 19 -6.27 -7.63 -6.52
C ALA A 19 -7.75 -7.31 -6.26
N ALA A 20 -8.14 -7.25 -4.98
CA ALA A 20 -9.51 -6.90 -4.61
C ALA A 20 -9.84 -5.44 -4.96
N VAL A 21 -8.91 -4.50 -4.73
CA VAL A 21 -9.07 -3.09 -5.15
C VAL A 21 -9.14 -2.97 -6.67
N ALA A 22 -8.37 -3.79 -7.42
CA ALA A 22 -8.44 -3.79 -8.88
C ALA A 22 -9.84 -4.16 -9.38
N ARG A 23 -10.42 -5.23 -8.84
CA ARG A 23 -11.78 -5.66 -9.19
C ARG A 23 -12.83 -4.61 -8.80
N GLU A 24 -12.73 -4.05 -7.61
CA GLU A 24 -13.64 -3.02 -7.11
C GLU A 24 -13.61 -1.77 -7.99
N LEU A 25 -12.43 -1.26 -8.36
CA LEU A 25 -12.30 -0.12 -9.26
C LEU A 25 -12.84 -0.43 -10.66
N ALA A 26 -12.50 -1.59 -11.22
CA ALA A 26 -12.98 -2.00 -12.54
C ALA A 26 -14.51 -2.14 -12.57
N GLY A 27 -15.13 -2.66 -11.49
CA GLY A 27 -16.58 -2.71 -11.32
C GLY A 27 -17.24 -1.31 -11.27
N HIS A 28 -16.47 -0.27 -10.94
CA HIS A 28 -16.89 1.13 -10.98
C HIS A 28 -16.51 1.84 -12.30
N GLY A 29 -16.12 1.11 -13.33
CA GLY A 29 -15.83 1.62 -14.68
C GLY A 29 -14.42 2.21 -14.86
N TRP A 30 -13.48 1.92 -13.95
CA TRP A 30 -12.08 2.30 -14.12
C TRP A 30 -11.37 1.37 -15.10
N GLN A 31 -10.40 1.91 -15.86
CA GLN A 31 -9.36 1.11 -16.49
C GLN A 31 -8.25 0.88 -15.47
N VAL A 32 -7.87 -0.36 -15.23
CA VAL A 32 -6.97 -0.72 -14.14
C VAL A 32 -5.76 -1.49 -14.68
N ALA A 33 -4.60 -0.86 -14.68
CA ALA A 33 -3.33 -1.54 -14.88
C ALA A 33 -2.91 -2.20 -13.56
N ILE A 34 -2.55 -3.48 -13.58
CA ILE A 34 -2.05 -4.21 -12.41
C ILE A 34 -0.64 -4.70 -12.65
N SER A 35 0.24 -4.51 -11.67
CA SER A 35 1.64 -4.93 -11.75
C SER A 35 2.07 -5.77 -10.56
N GLY A 36 2.99 -6.68 -10.83
CA GLY A 36 3.60 -7.61 -9.89
C GLY A 36 4.51 -8.60 -10.60
N ARG A 37 5.23 -9.43 -9.84
CA ARG A 37 6.20 -10.38 -10.41
C ARG A 37 5.60 -11.67 -10.94
N ARG A 38 4.44 -12.10 -10.39
CA ARG A 38 3.81 -13.37 -10.73
C ARG A 38 2.82 -13.16 -11.88
N LEU A 39 3.26 -13.50 -13.09
CA LEU A 39 2.44 -13.33 -14.30
C LEU A 39 1.14 -14.13 -14.21
N ASP A 40 1.19 -15.39 -13.78
CA ASP A 40 0.03 -16.27 -13.58
C ASP A 40 -1.06 -15.61 -12.73
N ARG A 41 -0.66 -14.94 -11.65
CA ARG A 41 -1.60 -14.23 -10.77
C ARG A 41 -2.16 -12.95 -11.38
N LEU A 42 -1.37 -12.24 -12.16
CA LEU A 42 -1.84 -11.06 -12.87
C LEU A 42 -2.85 -11.45 -13.94
N GLU A 43 -2.59 -12.53 -14.69
CA GLU A 43 -3.50 -13.07 -15.69
C GLU A 43 -4.83 -13.55 -15.08
N GLU A 44 -4.79 -14.25 -13.93
CA GLU A 44 -5.98 -14.64 -13.19
C GLU A 44 -6.85 -13.42 -12.79
N VAL A 45 -6.22 -12.35 -12.31
CA VAL A 45 -6.93 -11.13 -11.90
C VAL A 45 -7.45 -10.37 -13.13
N SER A 46 -6.66 -10.24 -14.19
CA SER A 46 -7.08 -9.54 -15.41
C SER A 46 -8.23 -10.26 -16.14
N ALA A 47 -8.23 -11.57 -16.15
CA ALA A 47 -9.33 -12.37 -16.72
C ALA A 47 -10.67 -12.17 -15.98
N SER A 48 -10.66 -11.65 -14.73
CA SER A 48 -11.87 -11.44 -13.95
C SER A 48 -12.72 -10.24 -14.40
N HIS A 49 -12.16 -9.30 -15.17
CA HIS A 49 -12.87 -8.12 -15.66
C HIS A 49 -12.13 -7.49 -16.85
N SER A 50 -12.86 -7.14 -17.92
CA SER A 50 -12.30 -6.56 -19.16
C SER A 50 -11.59 -5.20 -18.97
N GLY A 51 -11.86 -4.49 -17.90
CA GLY A 51 -11.19 -3.23 -17.55
C GLY A 51 -9.88 -3.43 -16.78
N ILE A 52 -9.40 -4.68 -16.56
CA ILE A 52 -8.17 -4.95 -15.83
C ILE A 52 -7.11 -5.48 -16.81
N HIS A 53 -5.93 -4.85 -16.79
CA HIS A 53 -4.83 -5.13 -17.72
C HIS A 53 -3.56 -5.46 -16.98
N ALA A 54 -2.90 -6.58 -17.34
CA ALA A 54 -1.69 -7.05 -16.69
C ALA A 54 -0.43 -6.40 -17.27
N TYR A 55 0.40 -5.81 -16.41
CA TYR A 55 1.73 -5.27 -16.72
C TYR A 55 2.74 -5.91 -15.76
N PRO A 56 3.36 -7.04 -16.14
CA PRO A 56 4.35 -7.72 -15.31
C PRO A 56 5.50 -6.78 -14.96
N LEU A 57 5.87 -6.69 -13.67
CA LEU A 57 6.88 -5.77 -13.19
C LEU A 57 7.55 -6.30 -11.93
N ASP A 58 8.89 -6.32 -11.93
CA ASP A 58 9.67 -6.34 -10.70
C ASP A 58 9.95 -4.88 -10.27
N ILE A 59 9.40 -4.47 -9.16
CA ILE A 59 9.53 -3.11 -8.64
C ILE A 59 10.95 -2.74 -8.18
N THR A 60 11.84 -3.73 -8.10
CA THR A 60 13.25 -3.52 -7.77
C THR A 60 14.10 -3.15 -8.99
N ASP A 61 13.57 -3.34 -10.19
CA ASP A 61 14.18 -2.96 -11.46
C ASP A 61 13.73 -1.56 -11.90
N ALA A 62 14.62 -0.58 -11.83
CA ALA A 62 14.31 0.81 -12.17
C ALA A 62 14.04 1.03 -13.67
N GLU A 63 14.70 0.28 -14.56
CA GLU A 63 14.47 0.38 -16.00
C GLU A 63 13.10 -0.18 -16.37
N ALA A 64 12.76 -1.35 -15.81
CA ALA A 64 11.44 -1.95 -15.99
C ALA A 64 10.32 -1.04 -15.45
N VAL A 65 10.54 -0.35 -14.34
CA VAL A 65 9.60 0.65 -13.80
C VAL A 65 9.35 1.77 -14.81
N ALA A 66 10.40 2.39 -15.34
CA ALA A 66 10.28 3.49 -16.30
C ALA A 66 9.61 3.03 -17.61
N ALA A 67 9.96 1.86 -18.11
CA ALA A 67 9.33 1.26 -19.28
C ALA A 67 7.83 1.00 -19.06
N THR A 68 7.45 0.49 -17.88
CA THR A 68 6.04 0.19 -17.55
C THR A 68 5.20 1.46 -17.46
N VAL A 69 5.73 2.54 -16.84
CA VAL A 69 5.05 3.86 -16.83
C VAL A 69 4.78 4.33 -18.25
N THR A 70 5.79 4.22 -19.13
CA THR A 70 5.68 4.63 -20.53
C THR A 70 4.64 3.81 -21.28
N ALA A 71 4.63 2.49 -21.09
CA ALA A 71 3.65 1.60 -21.72
C ALA A 71 2.21 1.94 -21.28
N ILE A 72 1.96 2.07 -19.97
CA ILE A 72 0.64 2.45 -19.43
C ILE A 72 0.20 3.81 -19.98
N ALA A 73 1.11 4.79 -20.03
CA ALA A 73 0.81 6.10 -20.59
C ALA A 73 0.52 6.05 -22.10
N ALA A 74 1.16 5.16 -22.85
CA ALA A 74 0.89 4.97 -24.27
C ALA A 74 -0.49 4.30 -24.49
N ASP A 75 -0.84 3.28 -23.68
CA ASP A 75 -2.09 2.53 -23.85
C ASP A 75 -3.32 3.33 -23.38
N PHE A 76 -3.20 4.12 -22.32
CA PHE A 76 -4.34 4.84 -21.70
C PHE A 76 -4.25 6.36 -21.75
N GLY A 77 -3.13 6.93 -22.16
CA GLY A 77 -2.90 8.38 -22.22
C GLY A 77 -2.71 9.06 -20.88
N ARG A 78 -3.02 8.39 -19.76
CA ARG A 78 -3.03 9.00 -18.42
C ARG A 78 -2.85 7.97 -17.30
N VAL A 79 -2.50 8.47 -16.11
CA VAL A 79 -2.56 7.73 -14.83
C VAL A 79 -3.22 8.64 -13.79
N ASP A 80 -4.44 8.34 -13.39
CA ASP A 80 -5.19 9.15 -12.42
C ASP A 80 -4.96 8.73 -10.99
N LEU A 81 -4.71 7.44 -10.78
CA LEU A 81 -4.46 6.85 -9.47
C LEU A 81 -3.28 5.87 -9.57
N LEU A 82 -2.23 6.11 -8.79
CA LEU A 82 -1.25 5.08 -8.45
C LEU A 82 -1.60 4.52 -7.08
N LEU A 83 -1.81 3.20 -6.97
CA LEU A 83 -1.91 2.49 -5.68
C LEU A 83 -0.67 1.63 -5.47
N TYR A 84 0.15 1.99 -4.48
CA TYR A 84 1.31 1.21 -4.09
C TYR A 84 0.98 0.22 -2.99
N GLY A 85 0.92 -1.07 -3.33
CA GLY A 85 0.62 -2.17 -2.43
C GLY A 85 1.66 -3.30 -2.44
N ALA A 86 2.80 -3.13 -3.14
CA ALA A 86 3.86 -4.13 -3.11
C ALA A 86 4.41 -4.31 -1.70
N VAL A 87 4.63 -5.57 -1.31
CA VAL A 87 5.13 -5.90 0.02
C VAL A 87 5.98 -7.17 -0.02
N ALA A 88 7.20 -7.06 0.52
CA ALA A 88 7.97 -8.21 0.97
C ALA A 88 7.75 -8.35 2.48
N ALA A 89 7.08 -9.44 2.87
CA ALA A 89 6.88 -9.75 4.27
C ALA A 89 8.01 -10.63 4.76
N THR A 90 8.80 -10.10 5.65
CA THR A 90 9.81 -10.85 6.38
C THR A 90 9.38 -10.95 7.83
N GLY A 91 8.77 -12.10 8.19
CA GLY A 91 8.54 -12.41 9.60
C GLY A 91 9.90 -12.45 10.30
N THR A 92 10.07 -11.60 11.32
CA THR A 92 11.31 -11.54 12.09
C THR A 92 11.03 -12.10 13.48
N PRO A 93 11.68 -13.21 13.90
CA PRO A 93 11.60 -13.66 15.28
C PRO A 93 12.06 -12.55 16.23
N PRO A 94 11.44 -12.41 17.42
CA PRO A 94 11.89 -11.45 18.42
C PRO A 94 13.39 -11.61 18.73
N GLY A 95 14.13 -10.49 18.74
CA GLY A 95 15.57 -10.48 18.99
C GLY A 95 16.46 -10.93 17.81
N SER A 96 15.89 -11.24 16.64
CA SER A 96 16.65 -11.57 15.43
C SER A 96 16.65 -10.36 14.47
N TYR A 97 17.84 -9.88 14.12
CA TYR A 97 18.04 -8.75 13.21
C TYR A 97 18.99 -9.14 12.08
N ASP A 98 18.42 -9.68 11.01
CA ASP A 98 19.15 -10.10 9.81
C ASP A 98 19.20 -8.93 8.81
N ALA A 99 20.39 -8.39 8.57
CA ALA A 99 20.59 -7.25 7.69
C ALA A 99 20.11 -7.51 6.26
N ALA A 100 20.31 -8.70 5.71
CA ALA A 100 19.88 -9.03 4.35
C ALA A 100 18.34 -9.03 4.23
N ARG A 101 17.65 -9.58 5.23
CA ARG A 101 16.17 -9.53 5.28
C ARG A 101 15.64 -8.10 5.42
N PHE A 102 16.30 -7.26 6.24
CA PHE A 102 15.94 -5.86 6.34
C PHE A 102 16.15 -5.14 5.01
N ALA A 103 17.31 -5.30 4.38
CA ALA A 103 17.60 -4.72 3.08
C ALA A 103 16.56 -5.12 2.02
N ALA A 104 16.23 -6.40 1.90
CA ALA A 104 15.23 -6.89 0.96
C ALA A 104 13.83 -6.32 1.24
N ALA A 105 13.44 -6.17 2.51
CA ALA A 105 12.17 -5.55 2.87
C ALA A 105 12.14 -4.07 2.50
N PHE A 106 13.20 -3.32 2.76
CA PHE A 106 13.30 -1.90 2.40
C PHE A 106 13.34 -1.73 0.88
N ASP A 107 14.05 -2.58 0.17
CA ASP A 107 14.16 -2.49 -1.29
C ASP A 107 12.81 -2.62 -1.98
N VAL A 108 12.00 -3.61 -1.59
CA VAL A 108 10.64 -3.76 -2.13
C VAL A 108 9.69 -2.73 -1.53
N ASN A 109 9.59 -2.62 -0.21
CA ASN A 109 8.47 -1.88 0.42
C ASN A 109 8.65 -0.36 0.34
N VAL A 110 9.88 0.15 0.34
CA VAL A 110 10.19 1.59 0.37
C VAL A 110 10.83 2.04 -0.94
N MET A 111 11.97 1.46 -1.32
CA MET A 111 12.68 1.87 -2.51
C MET A 111 11.90 1.57 -3.79
N GLY A 112 11.09 0.50 -3.82
CA GLY A 112 10.16 0.25 -4.91
C GLY A 112 9.16 1.40 -5.13
N LEU A 113 8.63 2.00 -4.06
CA LEU A 113 7.82 3.22 -4.19
C LEU A 113 8.67 4.38 -4.73
N VAL A 114 9.86 4.60 -4.16
CA VAL A 114 10.75 5.71 -4.55
C VAL A 114 11.09 5.66 -6.04
N ARG A 115 11.37 4.46 -6.59
CA ARG A 115 11.63 4.27 -8.04
C ARG A 115 10.46 4.69 -8.93
N LEU A 116 9.22 4.57 -8.43
CA LEU A 116 8.02 4.98 -9.15
C LEU A 116 7.77 6.48 -9.12
N LEU A 117 8.25 7.20 -8.09
CA LEU A 117 7.83 8.58 -7.84
C LEU A 117 8.16 9.50 -8.99
N ASP A 118 9.42 9.56 -9.44
CA ASP A 118 9.81 10.50 -10.50
C ASP A 118 9.07 10.28 -11.82
N PRO A 119 9.01 9.07 -12.39
CA PRO A 119 8.30 8.86 -13.65
C PRO A 119 6.79 9.09 -13.52
N VAL A 120 6.16 8.67 -12.40
CA VAL A 120 4.71 8.85 -12.19
C VAL A 120 4.37 10.31 -11.92
N ILE A 121 5.14 11.02 -11.10
CA ILE A 121 4.94 12.45 -10.84
C ILE A 121 5.10 13.24 -12.14
N THR A 122 6.07 12.89 -12.97
CA THR A 122 6.26 13.50 -14.28
C THR A 122 5.03 13.30 -15.18
N GLN A 123 4.52 12.07 -15.25
CA GLN A 123 3.31 11.75 -16.01
C GLN A 123 2.10 12.51 -15.47
N MET A 124 1.83 12.47 -14.17
CA MET A 124 0.68 13.13 -13.55
C MET A 124 0.75 14.65 -13.66
N SER A 125 1.95 15.25 -13.59
CA SER A 125 2.13 16.72 -13.68
C SER A 125 1.80 17.29 -15.07
N ARG A 126 1.87 16.46 -16.12
CA ARG A 126 1.47 16.83 -17.49
C ARG A 126 -0.04 16.79 -17.69
N GLN A 127 -0.77 16.14 -16.78
CA GLN A 127 -2.22 15.99 -16.87
C GLN A 127 -2.94 17.24 -16.32
N PRO A 128 -4.00 17.74 -16.99
CA PRO A 128 -4.74 18.92 -16.51
C PRO A 128 -5.30 18.76 -15.10
N THR A 129 -5.66 17.53 -14.72
CA THR A 129 -6.26 17.19 -13.42
C THR A 129 -5.24 16.78 -12.36
N GLY A 130 -3.96 16.68 -12.71
CA GLY A 130 -2.97 16.07 -11.83
C GLY A 130 -3.22 14.56 -11.66
N GLY A 131 -3.14 14.08 -10.43
CA GLY A 131 -3.37 12.66 -10.11
C GLY A 131 -3.46 12.38 -8.62
N GLN A 132 -3.55 11.11 -8.26
CA GLN A 132 -3.55 10.66 -6.87
C GLN A 132 -2.52 9.54 -6.68
N ILE A 133 -1.67 9.65 -5.64
CA ILE A 133 -0.74 8.61 -5.21
C ILE A 133 -1.23 8.08 -3.87
N ALA A 134 -1.65 6.83 -3.84
CA ALA A 134 -2.12 6.12 -2.65
C ALA A 134 -1.13 5.03 -2.25
N VAL A 135 -0.75 4.99 -0.98
CA VAL A 135 0.27 4.06 -0.47
C VAL A 135 -0.31 3.21 0.65
N ILE A 136 -0.24 1.90 0.49
CA ILE A 136 -0.67 0.95 1.52
C ILE A 136 0.48 0.76 2.53
N SER A 137 0.33 1.41 3.68
CA SER A 137 1.14 1.15 4.86
C SER A 137 0.50 0.08 5.75
N SER A 138 0.41 0.31 7.05
CA SER A 138 -0.22 -0.57 8.05
C SER A 138 -0.35 0.17 9.38
N LEU A 139 -1.27 -0.24 10.23
CA LEU A 139 -1.29 0.16 11.64
C LEU A 139 0.00 -0.22 12.37
N ALA A 140 0.69 -1.28 11.92
CA ALA A 140 2.02 -1.66 12.45
C ALA A 140 3.11 -0.61 12.20
N GLY A 141 2.88 0.37 11.32
CA GLY A 141 3.79 1.49 11.10
C GLY A 141 3.64 2.64 12.09
N TYR A 142 2.60 2.66 12.94
CA TYR A 142 2.40 3.77 13.87
C TYR A 142 3.35 3.72 15.07
N VAL A 143 3.62 2.53 15.58
CA VAL A 143 4.52 2.30 16.73
C VAL A 143 5.28 0.98 16.56
N GLY A 144 6.46 0.89 17.15
CA GLY A 144 7.28 -0.32 17.15
C GLY A 144 6.73 -1.38 18.10
N LEU A 145 6.01 -2.38 17.58
CA LEU A 145 5.56 -3.51 18.36
C LEU A 145 6.54 -4.69 18.25
N PRO A 146 6.65 -5.55 19.27
CA PRO A 146 7.40 -6.79 19.18
C PRO A 146 6.99 -7.62 17.96
N ARG A 147 7.94 -8.32 17.35
CA ARG A 147 7.78 -9.11 16.10
C ARG A 147 7.56 -8.27 14.84
N GLY A 148 7.47 -6.92 14.95
CA GLY A 148 7.29 -6.02 13.80
C GLY A 148 8.51 -5.95 12.88
N GLY A 149 9.71 -5.94 13.49
CA GLY A 149 11.00 -5.97 12.78
C GLY A 149 11.06 -5.08 11.54
N ALA A 150 11.60 -5.62 10.45
CA ALA A 150 11.75 -4.92 9.17
C ALA A 150 10.40 -4.47 8.60
N TYR A 151 9.34 -5.27 8.74
CA TYR A 151 8.03 -4.90 8.22
C TYR A 151 7.50 -3.59 8.85
N ALA A 152 7.47 -3.50 10.18
CA ALA A 152 7.00 -2.30 10.87
C ALA A 152 7.88 -1.08 10.55
N ALA A 153 9.20 -1.26 10.49
CA ALA A 153 10.13 -0.20 10.11
C ALA A 153 9.84 0.34 8.71
N THR A 154 9.64 -0.53 7.70
CA THR A 154 9.29 -0.10 6.34
C THR A 154 7.93 0.59 6.29
N LYS A 155 6.92 0.12 7.05
CA LYS A 155 5.60 0.75 7.09
C LYS A 155 5.63 2.11 7.79
N SER A 156 6.48 2.30 8.78
CA SER A 156 6.73 3.61 9.41
C SER A 156 7.42 4.57 8.44
N ALA A 157 8.42 4.11 7.69
CA ALA A 157 9.08 4.91 6.66
C ALA A 157 8.09 5.40 5.59
N LEU A 158 7.17 4.52 5.12
CA LEU A 158 6.11 4.89 4.17
C LEU A 158 5.16 5.95 4.74
N ILE A 159 4.80 5.89 6.03
CA ILE A 159 3.96 6.91 6.67
C ILE A 159 4.65 8.27 6.60
N THR A 160 5.92 8.34 7.01
CA THR A 160 6.69 9.59 7.00
C THR A 160 6.86 10.12 5.58
N LEU A 161 7.20 9.26 4.61
CA LEU A 161 7.34 9.65 3.21
C LEU A 161 6.03 10.21 2.64
N CYS A 162 4.89 9.58 2.93
CA CYS A 162 3.58 10.08 2.49
C CYS A 162 3.25 11.45 3.10
N GLN A 163 3.63 11.70 4.36
CA GLN A 163 3.42 13.02 5.00
C GLN A 163 4.21 14.11 4.28
N THR A 164 5.47 13.86 3.96
CA THR A 164 6.33 14.76 3.19
C THR A 164 5.76 15.01 1.81
N MET A 165 5.50 13.94 1.05
CA MET A 165 4.94 14.04 -0.31
C MET A 165 3.60 14.78 -0.35
N ARG A 166 2.77 14.68 0.69
CA ARG A 166 1.45 15.34 0.74
C ARG A 166 1.57 16.85 0.61
N VAL A 167 2.61 17.44 1.17
CA VAL A 167 2.88 18.88 1.13
C VAL A 167 3.62 19.24 -0.17
N GLU A 168 4.65 18.48 -0.53
CA GLU A 168 5.52 18.79 -1.67
C GLU A 168 4.84 18.65 -3.03
N LEU A 169 3.86 17.73 -3.15
CA LEU A 169 3.18 17.47 -4.43
C LEU A 169 1.87 18.25 -4.62
N GLU A 170 1.41 18.97 -3.60
CA GLU A 170 0.21 19.82 -3.71
C GLU A 170 0.29 20.85 -4.84
N PRO A 171 1.42 21.59 -5.04
CA PRO A 171 1.55 22.53 -6.15
C PRO A 171 1.47 21.87 -7.54
N LYS A 172 1.75 20.57 -7.63
CA LYS A 172 1.62 19.77 -8.86
C LYS A 172 0.22 19.18 -9.04
N ARG A 173 -0.72 19.51 -8.19
CA ARG A 173 -2.09 18.95 -8.17
C ARG A 173 -2.12 17.44 -8.00
N ILE A 174 -1.13 16.89 -7.31
CA ILE A 174 -1.05 15.47 -6.99
C ILE A 174 -1.46 15.26 -5.53
N ILE A 175 -2.52 14.49 -5.31
CA ILE A 175 -3.06 14.20 -3.98
C ILE A 175 -2.38 12.94 -3.45
N VAL A 176 -1.68 13.06 -2.33
CA VAL A 176 -1.09 11.89 -1.66
C VAL A 176 -2.04 11.35 -0.60
N ARG A 177 -2.24 10.04 -0.58
CA ARG A 177 -3.13 9.30 0.32
C ARG A 177 -2.36 8.19 1.02
N LEU A 178 -2.58 8.07 2.31
CA LEU A 178 -2.03 7.01 3.14
C LEU A 178 -3.14 6.02 3.50
N ILE A 179 -2.92 4.73 3.26
CA ILE A 179 -3.84 3.67 3.65
C ILE A 179 -3.19 2.86 4.75
N THR A 180 -3.83 2.78 5.92
CA THR A 180 -3.31 2.10 7.10
C THR A 180 -4.30 1.03 7.58
N PRO A 181 -4.32 -0.15 6.92
CA PRO A 181 -5.16 -1.27 7.32
C PRO A 181 -4.62 -1.93 8.60
N GLY A 182 -5.55 -2.53 9.37
CA GLY A 182 -5.24 -3.53 10.38
C GLY A 182 -4.97 -4.90 9.76
N PHE A 183 -5.46 -5.97 10.41
CA PHE A 183 -5.35 -7.32 9.87
C PHE A 183 -6.39 -7.55 8.77
N VAL A 184 -5.92 -7.93 7.58
CA VAL A 184 -6.75 -8.28 6.43
C VAL A 184 -6.35 -9.68 5.96
N LYS A 185 -7.31 -10.55 5.69
CA LYS A 185 -7.06 -11.89 5.15
C LYS A 185 -6.28 -11.81 3.83
N SER A 186 -5.17 -12.51 3.73
CA SER A 186 -4.32 -12.56 2.55
C SER A 186 -3.30 -13.68 2.69
N GLU A 187 -2.61 -14.03 1.60
CA GLU A 187 -1.46 -14.96 1.66
C GLU A 187 -0.40 -14.52 2.70
N LEU A 188 -0.28 -13.21 2.91
CA LEU A 188 0.63 -12.62 3.88
C LEU A 188 0.21 -12.96 5.32
N THR A 189 -1.05 -12.73 5.67
CA THR A 189 -1.58 -12.95 7.02
C THR A 189 -1.84 -14.41 7.32
N ALA A 190 -2.05 -15.25 6.30
CA ALA A 190 -2.18 -16.71 6.47
C ALA A 190 -0.95 -17.37 7.09
N ARG A 191 0.24 -16.74 6.99
CA ARG A 191 1.49 -17.21 7.59
C ARG A 191 1.64 -16.84 9.06
N ASN A 192 0.77 -15.98 9.59
CA ASN A 192 0.82 -15.52 10.97
C ASN A 192 0.33 -16.61 11.92
N ARG A 193 1.11 -16.90 12.98
CA ARG A 193 0.78 -17.88 14.02
C ARG A 193 0.31 -17.22 15.33
N TYR A 194 -0.06 -15.96 15.29
CA TYR A 194 -0.55 -15.22 16.44
C TYR A 194 -1.98 -14.71 16.19
N ARG A 195 -2.68 -14.39 17.29
CA ARG A 195 -4.05 -13.88 17.23
C ARG A 195 -4.09 -12.54 16.47
N MET A 196 -4.99 -12.45 15.50
CA MET A 196 -5.24 -11.26 14.69
C MET A 196 -6.62 -10.70 15.04
N PRO A 197 -6.70 -9.79 16.04
CA PRO A 197 -7.99 -9.20 16.40
C PRO A 197 -8.55 -8.38 15.25
N MET A 198 -9.87 -8.41 15.10
CA MET A 198 -10.60 -7.68 14.04
C MET A 198 -10.09 -7.99 12.63
N LEU A 199 -9.73 -9.26 12.37
CA LEU A 199 -9.36 -9.72 11.04
C LEU A 199 -10.52 -9.45 10.07
N MET A 200 -10.22 -8.71 9.00
CA MET A 200 -11.19 -8.25 8.00
C MET A 200 -11.07 -9.08 6.71
N GLU A 201 -12.17 -9.29 6.01
CA GLU A 201 -12.14 -9.87 4.68
C GLU A 201 -11.45 -8.91 3.69
N THR A 202 -10.87 -9.47 2.65
CA THR A 202 -10.10 -8.68 1.65
C THR A 202 -11.02 -7.74 0.88
N GLU A 203 -12.22 -8.18 0.56
CA GLU A 203 -13.26 -7.43 -0.16
C GLU A 203 -13.75 -6.22 0.65
N ASP A 204 -13.99 -6.40 1.96
CA ASP A 204 -14.37 -5.30 2.86
C ASP A 204 -13.28 -4.24 2.98
N ALA A 205 -12.01 -4.69 3.00
CA ALA A 205 -10.86 -3.79 3.00
C ALA A 205 -10.77 -3.01 1.68
N ALA A 206 -10.95 -3.69 0.54
CA ALA A 206 -10.95 -3.09 -0.79
C ALA A 206 -12.05 -2.05 -0.95
N TRP A 207 -13.27 -2.37 -0.55
CA TRP A 207 -14.39 -1.42 -0.56
C TRP A 207 -14.07 -0.15 0.23
N ARG A 208 -13.54 -0.29 1.47
CA ARG A 208 -13.16 0.88 2.30
C ARG A 208 -12.07 1.72 1.66
N ILE A 209 -11.11 1.08 1.01
CA ILE A 209 -10.04 1.77 0.29
C ILE A 209 -10.63 2.55 -0.88
N VAL A 210 -11.39 1.90 -1.74
CA VAL A 210 -11.98 2.54 -2.95
C VAL A 210 -12.95 3.65 -2.54
N ASP A 211 -13.85 3.41 -1.60
CA ASP A 211 -14.76 4.44 -1.07
C ASP A 211 -13.98 5.66 -0.55
N GLY A 212 -12.95 5.42 0.25
CA GLY A 212 -12.09 6.48 0.77
C GLY A 212 -11.34 7.24 -0.33
N LEU A 213 -10.81 6.56 -1.35
CA LEU A 213 -10.09 7.17 -2.46
C LEU A 213 -11.00 7.99 -3.38
N VAL A 214 -12.20 7.50 -3.64
CA VAL A 214 -13.14 8.12 -4.60
C VAL A 214 -13.95 9.24 -3.96
N ARG A 215 -14.46 9.05 -2.73
CA ARG A 215 -15.42 9.96 -2.09
C ARG A 215 -14.81 10.96 -1.12
N SER A 216 -13.53 10.85 -0.79
CA SER A 216 -12.89 11.69 0.22
C SER A 216 -11.54 12.21 -0.26
N THR A 217 -11.12 13.36 0.27
CA THR A 217 -9.76 13.92 0.11
C THR A 217 -8.93 13.84 1.38
N ARG A 218 -9.42 13.12 2.41
CA ARG A 218 -8.68 12.93 3.67
C ARG A 218 -7.35 12.26 3.40
N PHE A 219 -6.29 12.72 4.02
CA PHE A 219 -4.95 12.18 3.86
C PHE A 219 -4.89 10.70 4.20
N GLU A 220 -5.55 10.26 5.26
CA GLU A 220 -5.46 8.91 5.78
C GLU A 220 -6.79 8.14 5.68
N ILE A 221 -6.71 6.91 5.16
CA ILE A 221 -7.77 5.91 5.13
C ILE A 221 -7.33 4.77 6.07
N ALA A 222 -7.83 4.80 7.31
CA ALA A 222 -7.41 3.87 8.36
C ALA A 222 -8.59 3.03 8.86
N PHE A 223 -8.38 1.73 9.03
CA PHE A 223 -9.39 0.79 9.50
C PHE A 223 -8.79 -0.48 10.11
N PRO A 224 -9.52 -1.20 10.99
CA PRO A 224 -10.78 -0.83 11.63
C PRO A 224 -10.58 0.25 12.71
N TRP A 225 -11.55 1.14 12.87
CA TRP A 225 -11.39 2.33 13.71
C TRP A 225 -11.03 2.06 15.18
N PRO A 226 -11.51 0.97 15.87
CA PRO A 226 -11.10 0.75 17.26
C PRO A 226 -9.61 0.45 17.37
N MET A 227 -9.05 -0.33 16.42
CA MET A 227 -7.62 -0.60 16.39
C MET A 227 -6.81 0.64 16.04
N VAL A 228 -7.32 1.47 15.11
CA VAL A 228 -6.71 2.77 14.77
C VAL A 228 -6.60 3.65 16.00
N PHE A 229 -7.67 3.75 16.79
CA PHE A 229 -7.69 4.54 18.02
C PHE A 229 -6.64 4.04 19.03
N VAL A 230 -6.62 2.72 19.29
CA VAL A 230 -5.64 2.11 20.20
C VAL A 230 -4.21 2.38 19.76
N MET A 231 -3.92 2.21 18.47
CA MET A 231 -2.55 2.40 17.94
C MET A 231 -2.13 3.88 17.94
N LYS A 232 -3.05 4.80 17.66
CA LYS A 232 -2.78 6.25 17.75
C LYS A 232 -2.60 6.69 19.22
N ALA A 233 -3.40 6.16 20.14
CA ALA A 233 -3.24 6.42 21.57
C ALA A 233 -1.90 5.87 22.09
N ALA A 234 -1.50 4.67 21.66
CA ALA A 234 -0.21 4.09 22.03
C ALA A 234 0.99 4.98 21.63
N ARG A 235 0.86 5.71 20.52
CA ARG A 235 1.88 6.66 20.06
C ARG A 235 2.08 7.86 20.99
N LEU A 236 1.07 8.20 21.78
CA LEU A 236 1.11 9.33 22.71
C LEU A 236 1.63 8.93 24.11
N LEU A 237 1.81 7.63 24.37
CA LEU A 237 2.27 7.16 25.67
C LEU A 237 3.75 7.51 25.89
N PRO A 238 4.12 7.86 27.14
CA PRO A 238 5.53 7.90 27.53
C PRO A 238 6.20 6.53 27.30
N TYR A 239 7.43 6.51 26.82
CA TYR A 239 8.14 5.27 26.45
C TYR A 239 8.15 4.20 27.54
N ARG A 240 8.29 4.57 28.81
CA ARG A 240 8.28 3.62 29.95
C ARG A 240 6.97 2.83 30.00
N LEU A 241 5.83 3.51 29.85
CA LEU A 241 4.51 2.89 29.86
C LEU A 241 4.28 2.08 28.58
N PHE A 242 4.65 2.64 27.42
CA PHE A 242 4.56 1.95 26.14
C PHE A 242 5.34 0.63 26.14
N PHE A 243 6.59 0.63 26.60
CA PHE A 243 7.42 -0.59 26.63
C PHE A 243 6.88 -1.62 27.62
N TRP A 244 6.37 -1.18 28.79
CA TRP A 244 5.74 -2.08 29.74
C TRP A 244 4.52 -2.79 29.14
N LEU A 245 3.60 -2.06 28.49
CA LEU A 245 2.44 -2.61 27.80
C LEU A 245 2.85 -3.52 26.64
N SER A 246 3.84 -3.11 25.83
CA SER A 246 4.31 -3.88 24.69
C SER A 246 4.96 -5.19 25.11
N ALA A 247 5.65 -5.23 26.25
CA ALA A 247 6.23 -6.46 26.79
C ALA A 247 5.17 -7.52 27.16
N LEU A 248 3.97 -7.09 27.53
CA LEU A 248 2.86 -8.02 27.81
C LEU A 248 2.44 -8.79 26.52
N THR A 249 2.57 -8.17 25.35
CA THR A 249 2.24 -8.83 24.08
C THR A 249 3.21 -9.95 23.69
N LEU A 250 4.43 -9.96 24.22
CA LEU A 250 5.40 -11.04 24.05
C LEU A 250 5.04 -12.26 24.92
N ARG A 251 4.44 -12.02 26.09
CA ARG A 251 4.09 -13.06 27.08
C ARG A 251 2.75 -13.72 26.77
N ALA A 252 1.85 -13.02 26.11
CA ALA A 252 0.59 -13.58 25.64
C ALA A 252 0.87 -14.49 24.42
N ARG A 253 0.84 -15.82 24.64
CA ARG A 253 0.93 -16.85 23.59
C ARG A 253 -0.41 -17.06 22.91
#